data_cf72570180350fab325e3ed05c84eaae
#
_entry.id   cf72570180350fab325e3ed05c84eaae
#
_cell.length_a   1.000
_cell.length_b   1.000
_cell.length_c   1.000
_cell.angle_alpha   90.00
_cell.angle_beta   90.00
_cell.angle_gamma   90.00
#
_symmetry.space_group_name_H-M   'P 1'
#
loop_
_entity.id
_entity.type
_entity.pdbx_description
1 polymer ?
#
loop_
_entity_poly.entity_id
_entity_poly.type
_entity_poly.pdbx_seq_one_letter_code
_entity_poly.pdbx_strand_id
1 'polypeptide(L)'
;MFLKTALLFAGVCIAGALNTATAALTNGHDLSSVALMETAEGARWISTSGNRTTIETIFSEGGMDAVRLRIWTAGDYDLNYTLALAQRFSKAGFKIYLDMHFSDTWADPHHQNIPAAWDNSSVETLAADLRAYVTSALQSFTEGGIDLDILSLGNEITIGFLWPTGKLTTDNYNDFATLWKAARQGVTDAEATGTKKPEIMIHVDNGWDYDYVSKFFTGLFANGTVTPDDVDVFGFSFYPFYGAEATIDALNSSLTQLAKDYNKPLYVAETDWPVACENITLSADYPVSPEGQVQWVNAIKDVLEGLPNDLGAGIFYWEPAYIKVASLGSPCASALLFDVDWSNYPQTYATALSSVNMFV
;
A
#
# COMPACT_ATOMS: atom_id res chain seq x y z
N MET A 1 -62.09 27.78 -46.77
CA MET A 1 -61.95 28.11 -45.31
C MET A 1 -61.33 26.87 -44.65
N PHE A 2 -59.99 26.82 -44.63
CA PHE A 2 -59.25 25.66 -44.09
C PHE A 2 -58.69 26.02 -42.70
N LEU A 3 -59.18 25.33 -41.67
CA LEU A 3 -58.62 25.42 -40.31
C LEU A 3 -57.34 24.58 -40.25
N LYS A 4 -56.22 25.21 -39.84
CA LYS A 4 -54.96 24.54 -39.49
C LYS A 4 -54.95 24.32 -37.97
N THR A 5 -55.00 23.07 -37.56
CA THR A 5 -54.82 22.64 -36.21
C THR A 5 -53.30 22.49 -35.92
N ALA A 6 -52.76 23.28 -35.00
CA ALA A 6 -51.37 23.12 -34.53
C ALA A 6 -51.36 22.22 -33.34
N LEU A 7 -50.64 21.08 -33.44
CA LEU A 7 -50.30 20.21 -32.32
C LEU A 7 -49.02 20.75 -31.64
N LEU A 8 -49.16 21.15 -30.35
CA LEU A 8 -48.02 21.39 -29.47
C LEU A 8 -47.54 20.04 -28.89
N PHE A 9 -46.32 19.67 -29.18
CA PHE A 9 -45.62 18.58 -28.48
C PHE A 9 -44.90 19.21 -27.27
N ALA A 10 -45.34 18.89 -26.04
CA ALA A 10 -44.63 19.18 -24.83
C ALA A 10 -43.60 18.04 -24.58
N GLY A 11 -42.34 18.35 -24.84
CA GLY A 11 -41.23 17.45 -24.50
C GLY A 11 -40.96 17.47 -22.98
N VAL A 12 -41.24 16.38 -22.28
CA VAL A 12 -40.83 16.16 -20.91
C VAL A 12 -39.33 15.72 -20.91
N CYS A 13 -38.43 16.61 -20.57
CA CYS A 13 -37.04 16.25 -20.24
C CYS A 13 -37.04 15.58 -18.87
N ILE A 14 -36.91 14.24 -18.86
CA ILE A 14 -36.58 13.49 -17.64
C ILE A 14 -35.05 13.62 -17.48
N ALA A 15 -34.62 14.52 -16.59
CA ALA A 15 -33.26 14.54 -16.10
C ALA A 15 -33.07 13.31 -15.19
N GLY A 16 -32.57 12.23 -15.75
CA GLY A 16 -32.09 11.08 -14.98
C GLY A 16 -30.87 11.54 -14.17
N ALA A 17 -30.99 11.61 -12.85
CA ALA A 17 -29.82 11.67 -11.99
C ALA A 17 -29.04 10.37 -12.19
N LEU A 18 -27.88 10.44 -12.84
CA LEU A 18 -26.90 9.39 -12.81
C LEU A 18 -26.38 9.33 -11.37
N ASN A 19 -26.91 8.41 -10.56
CA ASN A 19 -26.23 8.00 -9.35
C ASN A 19 -24.95 7.29 -9.81
N THR A 20 -23.84 8.02 -9.88
CA THR A 20 -22.52 7.41 -9.89
C THR A 20 -22.34 6.81 -8.52
N ALA A 21 -22.45 5.50 -8.38
CA ALA A 21 -21.99 4.83 -7.18
C ALA A 21 -20.48 5.14 -7.07
N THR A 22 -20.08 5.85 -6.01
CA THR A 22 -18.66 5.99 -5.66
C THR A 22 -18.07 4.60 -5.56
N ALA A 23 -16.93 4.35 -6.19
CA ALA A 23 -16.24 3.08 -6.03
C ALA A 23 -15.91 2.92 -4.53
N ALA A 24 -16.25 1.77 -3.96
CA ALA A 24 -15.92 1.51 -2.57
C ALA A 24 -14.39 1.47 -2.40
N LEU A 25 -13.89 2.04 -1.29
CA LEU A 25 -12.48 1.98 -0.96
C LEU A 25 -12.00 0.53 -0.83
N THR A 26 -10.80 0.25 -1.30
CA THR A 26 -10.09 -0.98 -0.98
C THR A 26 -9.65 -0.93 0.48
N ASN A 27 -10.05 -1.91 1.28
CA ASN A 27 -9.73 -2.04 2.69
C ASN A 27 -8.71 -3.17 2.89
N GLY A 28 -7.50 -2.84 3.30
CA GLY A 28 -6.41 -3.82 3.35
C GLY A 28 -5.59 -3.83 4.62
N HIS A 29 -4.85 -4.90 4.77
CA HIS A 29 -3.77 -5.02 5.75
C HIS A 29 -2.50 -5.52 5.05
N ASP A 30 -1.33 -5.06 5.50
CA ASP A 30 -0.08 -5.76 5.21
C ASP A 30 0.04 -6.98 6.14
N LEU A 31 0.17 -8.15 5.55
CA LEU A 31 0.26 -9.41 6.29
C LEU A 31 1.50 -10.21 5.88
N SER A 32 2.54 -9.52 5.45
CA SER A 32 3.76 -10.13 4.93
C SER A 32 4.45 -11.06 5.93
N SER A 33 4.40 -10.75 7.23
CA SER A 33 5.08 -11.56 8.26
C SER A 33 4.28 -12.77 8.76
N VAL A 34 3.02 -12.93 8.37
CA VAL A 34 2.10 -13.92 8.97
C VAL A 34 2.66 -15.35 8.96
N ALA A 35 3.16 -15.84 7.81
CA ALA A 35 3.66 -17.20 7.72
C ALA A 35 4.94 -17.42 8.56
N LEU A 36 5.79 -16.39 8.72
CA LEU A 36 6.93 -16.43 9.64
C LEU A 36 6.45 -16.48 11.09
N MET A 37 5.43 -15.70 11.46
CA MET A 37 4.88 -15.75 12.81
C MET A 37 4.29 -17.12 13.14
N GLU A 38 3.63 -17.76 12.19
CA GLU A 38 3.06 -19.10 12.35
C GLU A 38 4.13 -20.18 12.46
N THR A 39 5.21 -20.10 11.69
CA THR A 39 6.27 -21.12 11.63
C THR A 39 7.36 -20.92 12.66
N ALA A 40 7.90 -19.70 12.78
CA ALA A 40 9.02 -19.42 13.68
C ALA A 40 8.57 -19.14 15.13
N GLU A 41 7.47 -18.42 15.31
CA GLU A 41 6.97 -18.02 16.64
C GLU A 41 5.78 -18.86 17.11
N GLY A 42 5.35 -19.84 16.30
CA GLY A 42 4.25 -20.75 16.63
C GLY A 42 2.91 -20.07 16.84
N ALA A 43 2.67 -18.95 16.14
CA ALA A 43 1.44 -18.17 16.29
C ALA A 43 0.18 -19.02 16.08
N ARG A 44 -0.80 -18.78 16.93
CA ARG A 44 -2.14 -19.39 16.91
C ARG A 44 -3.16 -18.27 17.06
N TRP A 45 -3.93 -18.06 16.00
CA TRP A 45 -4.87 -16.95 15.91
C TRP A 45 -6.18 -17.28 16.61
N ILE A 46 -6.64 -16.39 17.45
CA ILE A 46 -7.88 -16.49 18.23
C ILE A 46 -8.76 -15.30 17.82
N SER A 47 -9.99 -15.57 17.41
CA SER A 47 -10.97 -14.54 17.08
C SER A 47 -11.40 -13.72 18.28
N THR A 48 -12.09 -12.60 18.06
CA THR A 48 -12.69 -11.78 19.12
C THR A 48 -13.71 -12.56 19.98
N SER A 49 -14.28 -13.65 19.46
CA SER A 49 -15.17 -14.55 20.20
C SER A 49 -14.44 -15.63 21.02
N GLY A 50 -13.10 -15.64 21.01
CA GLY A 50 -12.27 -16.60 21.73
C GLY A 50 -12.09 -17.96 21.01
N ASN A 51 -12.51 -18.09 19.76
CA ASN A 51 -12.37 -19.32 18.99
C ASN A 51 -11.05 -19.30 18.20
N ARG A 52 -10.35 -20.46 18.21
CA ARG A 52 -9.20 -20.64 17.33
C ARG A 52 -9.66 -20.72 15.88
N THR A 53 -9.03 -19.91 15.01
CA THR A 53 -9.38 -19.82 13.60
C THR A 53 -8.14 -19.46 12.75
N THR A 54 -8.30 -19.16 11.48
CA THR A 54 -7.23 -18.68 10.63
C THR A 54 -7.19 -17.16 10.58
N ILE A 55 -6.03 -16.60 10.26
CA ILE A 55 -5.86 -15.15 10.14
C ILE A 55 -6.74 -14.58 9.00
N GLU A 56 -6.90 -15.33 7.91
CA GLU A 56 -7.75 -14.96 6.78
C GLU A 56 -9.21 -14.82 7.22
N THR A 57 -9.70 -15.76 8.06
CA THR A 57 -11.06 -15.69 8.58
C THR A 57 -11.26 -14.44 9.44
N ILE A 58 -10.32 -14.16 10.35
CA ILE A 58 -10.40 -12.98 11.23
C ILE A 58 -10.51 -11.70 10.41
N PHE A 59 -9.62 -11.49 9.43
CA PHE A 59 -9.61 -10.27 8.66
C PHE A 59 -10.71 -10.20 7.60
N SER A 60 -11.15 -11.34 7.04
CA SER A 60 -12.34 -11.37 6.17
C SER A 60 -13.61 -10.96 6.92
N GLU A 61 -13.81 -11.50 8.13
CA GLU A 61 -14.92 -11.09 9.00
C GLU A 61 -14.80 -9.62 9.43
N GLY A 62 -13.57 -9.10 9.52
CA GLY A 62 -13.25 -7.69 9.83
C GLY A 62 -13.40 -6.72 8.65
N GLY A 63 -13.85 -7.19 7.49
CA GLY A 63 -14.12 -6.35 6.31
C GLY A 63 -12.92 -6.08 5.40
N MET A 64 -11.79 -6.78 5.60
CA MET A 64 -10.65 -6.72 4.67
C MET A 64 -11.03 -7.33 3.32
N ASP A 65 -10.65 -6.67 2.22
CA ASP A 65 -10.85 -7.17 0.85
C ASP A 65 -9.54 -7.32 0.05
N ALA A 66 -8.44 -6.75 0.54
CA ALA A 66 -7.13 -6.83 -0.09
C ALA A 66 -6.01 -7.10 0.94
N VAL A 67 -4.96 -7.78 0.51
CA VAL A 67 -3.74 -7.98 1.28
C VAL A 67 -2.55 -7.33 0.57
N ARG A 68 -1.76 -6.54 1.30
CA ARG A 68 -0.46 -6.07 0.86
C ARG A 68 0.62 -7.04 1.30
N LEU A 69 1.51 -7.39 0.39
CA LEU A 69 2.63 -8.31 0.61
C LEU A 69 3.90 -7.69 0.05
N ARG A 70 4.92 -7.48 0.91
CA ARG A 70 6.25 -7.06 0.46
C ARG A 70 7.02 -8.25 -0.11
N ILE A 71 7.87 -7.96 -1.09
CA ILE A 71 8.84 -8.91 -1.61
C ILE A 71 10.25 -8.33 -1.55
N TRP A 72 11.20 -9.13 -1.02
CA TRP A 72 12.62 -8.86 -1.09
C TRP A 72 13.27 -9.68 -2.20
N THR A 73 14.45 -9.27 -2.62
CA THR A 73 15.22 -9.97 -3.67
C THR A 73 15.88 -11.25 -3.15
N ALA A 74 16.04 -11.35 -1.82
CA ALA A 74 16.54 -12.54 -1.12
C ALA A 74 16.05 -12.57 0.33
N GLY A 75 16.37 -13.63 1.09
CA GLY A 75 16.11 -13.74 2.53
C GLY A 75 14.68 -14.15 2.87
N ASP A 76 14.17 -13.65 4.02
CA ASP A 76 12.95 -14.15 4.65
C ASP A 76 11.67 -13.86 3.84
N TYR A 77 11.66 -12.83 3.03
CA TYR A 77 10.53 -12.40 2.21
C TYR A 77 10.84 -12.54 0.72
N ASP A 78 11.57 -13.59 0.35
CA ASP A 78 11.93 -13.86 -1.03
C ASP A 78 10.70 -14.22 -1.90
N LEU A 79 10.95 -14.41 -3.20
CA LEU A 79 9.91 -14.73 -4.16
C LEU A 79 9.11 -15.98 -3.77
N ASN A 80 9.76 -17.04 -3.29
CA ASN A 80 9.07 -18.30 -2.95
C ASN A 80 8.14 -18.12 -1.75
N TYR A 81 8.63 -17.44 -0.72
CA TYR A 81 7.85 -17.11 0.47
C TYR A 81 6.64 -16.24 0.11
N THR A 82 6.86 -15.14 -0.59
CA THR A 82 5.80 -14.17 -0.91
C THR A 82 4.78 -14.75 -1.87
N LEU A 83 5.20 -15.53 -2.87
CA LEU A 83 4.30 -16.23 -3.78
C LEU A 83 3.40 -17.24 -3.05
N ALA A 84 3.98 -18.05 -2.15
CA ALA A 84 3.19 -19.00 -1.35
C ALA A 84 2.15 -18.28 -0.47
N LEU A 85 2.52 -17.15 0.10
CA LEU A 85 1.62 -16.33 0.91
C LEU A 85 0.52 -15.68 0.05
N ALA A 86 0.85 -15.16 -1.13
CA ALA A 86 -0.11 -14.63 -2.09
C ALA A 86 -1.12 -15.70 -2.55
N GLN A 87 -0.66 -16.92 -2.83
CA GLN A 87 -1.54 -18.05 -3.16
C GLN A 87 -2.52 -18.37 -2.04
N ARG A 88 -2.04 -18.29 -0.79
CA ARG A 88 -2.87 -18.52 0.40
C ARG A 88 -3.98 -17.48 0.52
N PHE A 89 -3.66 -16.19 0.41
CA PHE A 89 -4.62 -15.10 0.52
C PHE A 89 -5.55 -15.01 -0.69
N SER A 90 -5.05 -15.20 -1.90
CA SER A 90 -5.86 -15.27 -3.13
C SER A 90 -6.90 -16.40 -3.05
N LYS A 91 -6.52 -17.59 -2.53
CA LYS A 91 -7.46 -18.69 -2.29
C LYS A 91 -8.54 -18.35 -1.28
N ALA A 92 -8.26 -17.47 -0.32
CA ALA A 92 -9.24 -16.96 0.64
C ALA A 92 -10.13 -15.84 0.05
N GLY A 93 -9.87 -15.40 -1.19
CA GLY A 93 -10.71 -14.44 -1.91
C GLY A 93 -10.22 -12.99 -1.84
N PHE A 94 -9.03 -12.73 -1.30
CA PHE A 94 -8.48 -11.38 -1.22
C PHE A 94 -7.78 -10.97 -2.52
N LYS A 95 -7.90 -9.69 -2.87
CA LYS A 95 -7.06 -9.02 -3.87
C LYS A 95 -5.61 -8.96 -3.37
N ILE A 96 -4.65 -9.00 -4.30
CA ILE A 96 -3.22 -8.99 -3.96
C ILE A 96 -2.56 -7.68 -4.40
N TYR A 97 -2.04 -6.95 -3.43
CA TYR A 97 -1.12 -5.85 -3.64
C TYR A 97 0.29 -6.32 -3.33
N LEU A 98 1.17 -6.35 -4.36
CA LEU A 98 2.58 -6.70 -4.22
C LEU A 98 3.42 -5.43 -4.12
N ASP A 99 4.23 -5.32 -3.07
CA ASP A 99 5.15 -4.22 -2.84
C ASP A 99 6.60 -4.67 -3.02
N MET A 100 7.25 -4.23 -4.10
CA MET A 100 8.63 -4.60 -4.44
C MET A 100 9.63 -3.67 -3.76
N HIS A 101 10.36 -4.17 -2.77
CA HIS A 101 11.38 -3.39 -2.06
C HIS A 101 12.66 -3.17 -2.87
N PHE A 102 12.95 -4.02 -3.86
CA PHE A 102 14.21 -4.02 -4.62
C PHE A 102 15.47 -4.04 -3.74
N SER A 103 15.40 -4.78 -2.67
CA SER A 103 16.47 -4.96 -1.68
C SER A 103 16.42 -6.37 -1.11
N ASP A 104 17.55 -6.88 -0.59
CA ASP A 104 17.61 -8.15 0.14
C ASP A 104 17.05 -8.02 1.56
N THR A 105 16.71 -6.79 1.99
CA THR A 105 16.19 -6.49 3.32
C THR A 105 15.14 -5.37 3.23
N TRP A 106 14.80 -4.76 4.37
CA TRP A 106 13.93 -3.60 4.44
C TRP A 106 14.38 -2.50 3.48
N ALA A 107 13.42 -1.92 2.76
CA ALA A 107 13.56 -0.68 2.04
C ALA A 107 12.59 0.34 2.66
N ASP A 108 13.11 1.49 3.06
CA ASP A 108 12.38 2.59 3.68
C ASP A 108 13.11 3.92 3.37
N PRO A 109 12.63 5.11 3.82
CA PRO A 109 13.28 6.38 3.51
C PRO A 109 14.73 6.52 3.97
N HIS A 110 15.23 5.57 4.79
CA HIS A 110 16.60 5.56 5.29
C HIS A 110 17.44 4.39 4.76
N HIS A 111 16.80 3.36 4.18
CA HIS A 111 17.43 2.13 3.74
C HIS A 111 16.92 1.73 2.37
N GLN A 112 17.73 1.90 1.34
CA GLN A 112 17.41 1.58 -0.05
C GLN A 112 18.59 0.86 -0.74
N ASN A 113 19.06 -0.23 -0.10
CA ASN A 113 20.28 -0.91 -0.52
C ASN A 113 20.09 -1.68 -1.83
N ILE A 114 21.08 -1.61 -2.70
CA ILE A 114 21.15 -2.48 -3.89
C ILE A 114 21.28 -3.93 -3.44
N PRO A 115 20.52 -4.89 -4.04
CA PRO A 115 20.68 -6.30 -3.81
C PRO A 115 22.12 -6.78 -4.07
N ALA A 116 22.64 -7.64 -3.19
CA ALA A 116 24.04 -8.09 -3.27
C ALA A 116 24.37 -8.85 -4.57
N ALA A 117 23.36 -9.44 -5.21
CA ALA A 117 23.50 -10.20 -6.44
C ALA A 117 23.48 -9.33 -7.71
N TRP A 118 23.14 -8.02 -7.63
CA TRP A 118 22.99 -7.17 -8.80
C TRP A 118 24.26 -6.41 -9.13
N ASP A 119 24.52 -6.24 -10.44
CA ASP A 119 25.69 -5.50 -10.94
C ASP A 119 25.40 -3.99 -10.89
N ASN A 120 26.11 -3.28 -10.04
CA ASN A 120 26.01 -1.83 -9.87
C ASN A 120 27.21 -1.07 -10.46
N SER A 121 27.92 -1.67 -11.42
CA SER A 121 29.07 -1.03 -12.09
C SER A 121 28.65 0.18 -12.94
N SER A 122 27.41 0.23 -13.40
CA SER A 122 26.79 1.39 -14.04
C SER A 122 25.28 1.40 -13.81
N VAL A 123 24.62 2.54 -14.08
CA VAL A 123 23.15 2.63 -14.02
C VAL A 123 22.48 1.72 -15.03
N GLU A 124 23.09 1.51 -16.21
CA GLU A 124 22.55 0.66 -17.28
C GLU A 124 22.57 -0.83 -16.88
N THR A 125 23.65 -1.32 -16.25
CA THR A 125 23.73 -2.70 -15.78
C THR A 125 22.74 -2.95 -14.64
N LEU A 126 22.66 -2.03 -13.68
CA LEU A 126 21.70 -2.10 -12.58
C LEU A 126 20.24 -2.05 -13.09
N ALA A 127 19.97 -1.21 -14.10
CA ALA A 127 18.66 -1.13 -14.75
C ALA A 127 18.29 -2.44 -15.47
N ALA A 128 19.28 -3.12 -16.08
CA ALA A 128 19.04 -4.40 -16.73
C ALA A 128 18.70 -5.51 -15.71
N ASP A 129 19.41 -5.59 -14.58
CA ASP A 129 19.13 -6.54 -13.51
C ASP A 129 17.75 -6.29 -12.89
N LEU A 130 17.42 -5.03 -12.58
CA LEU A 130 16.12 -4.60 -12.07
C LEU A 130 14.97 -5.01 -13.00
N ARG A 131 15.10 -4.71 -14.31
CA ARG A 131 14.11 -5.07 -15.33
C ARG A 131 13.91 -6.57 -15.40
N ALA A 132 15.00 -7.34 -15.43
CA ALA A 132 14.95 -8.80 -15.49
C ALA A 132 14.29 -9.39 -14.22
N TYR A 133 14.61 -8.85 -13.04
CA TYR A 133 13.99 -9.26 -11.78
C TYR A 133 12.48 -9.03 -11.79
N VAL A 134 12.02 -7.82 -12.14
CA VAL A 134 10.59 -7.50 -12.21
C VAL A 134 9.87 -8.44 -13.17
N THR A 135 10.43 -8.64 -14.38
CA THR A 135 9.86 -9.54 -15.38
C THR A 135 9.72 -10.97 -14.84
N SER A 136 10.78 -11.51 -14.28
CA SER A 136 10.79 -12.91 -13.79
C SER A 136 9.90 -13.11 -12.57
N ALA A 137 9.87 -12.15 -11.65
CA ALA A 137 8.99 -12.20 -10.49
C ALA A 137 7.51 -12.23 -10.91
N LEU A 138 7.09 -11.32 -11.79
CA LEU A 138 5.71 -11.26 -12.27
C LEU A 138 5.30 -12.52 -13.05
N GLN A 139 6.19 -13.06 -13.88
CA GLN A 139 5.97 -14.34 -14.56
C GLN A 139 5.77 -15.48 -13.55
N SER A 140 6.57 -15.52 -12.47
CA SER A 140 6.41 -16.52 -11.40
C SER A 140 5.07 -16.42 -10.68
N PHE A 141 4.57 -15.19 -10.42
CA PHE A 141 3.21 -14.99 -9.87
C PHE A 141 2.15 -15.51 -10.83
N THR A 142 2.26 -15.20 -12.13
CA THR A 142 1.34 -15.68 -13.18
C THR A 142 1.36 -17.20 -13.28
N GLU A 143 2.54 -17.82 -13.32
CA GLU A 143 2.70 -19.27 -13.32
C GLU A 143 2.16 -19.94 -12.04
N GLY A 144 2.26 -19.23 -10.92
CA GLY A 144 1.66 -19.62 -9.64
C GLY A 144 0.14 -19.44 -9.57
N GLY A 145 -0.49 -18.95 -10.65
CA GLY A 145 -1.94 -18.72 -10.75
C GLY A 145 -2.42 -17.48 -10.02
N ILE A 146 -1.56 -16.49 -9.80
CA ILE A 146 -1.87 -15.24 -9.09
C ILE A 146 -1.89 -14.07 -10.07
N ASP A 147 -3.05 -13.43 -10.16
CA ASP A 147 -3.20 -12.10 -10.72
C ASP A 147 -2.96 -11.06 -9.61
N LEU A 148 -2.05 -10.12 -9.86
CA LEU A 148 -1.86 -8.98 -8.96
C LEU A 148 -2.88 -7.89 -9.29
N ASP A 149 -3.48 -7.28 -8.27
CA ASP A 149 -4.36 -6.13 -8.44
C ASP A 149 -3.56 -4.82 -8.42
N ILE A 150 -2.60 -4.69 -7.50
CA ILE A 150 -1.73 -3.51 -7.34
C ILE A 150 -0.28 -3.98 -7.28
N LEU A 151 0.63 -3.18 -7.87
CA LEU A 151 2.07 -3.41 -7.83
C LEU A 151 2.81 -2.10 -7.55
N SER A 152 3.48 -2.00 -6.39
CA SER A 152 4.44 -0.91 -6.14
C SER A 152 5.79 -1.24 -6.75
N LEU A 153 6.32 -0.31 -7.52
CA LEU A 153 7.68 -0.35 -8.05
C LEU A 153 8.63 0.44 -7.12
N GLY A 154 8.95 -0.17 -5.99
CA GLY A 154 9.70 0.39 -4.88
C GLY A 154 8.82 0.80 -3.70
N ASN A 155 9.35 0.65 -2.48
CA ASN A 155 8.73 1.04 -1.22
C ASN A 155 9.32 2.36 -0.71
N GLU A 156 8.44 3.35 -0.42
CA GLU A 156 8.80 4.66 0.17
C GLU A 156 9.99 5.36 -0.51
N ILE A 157 9.90 5.48 -1.83
CA ILE A 157 11.02 5.90 -2.70
C ILE A 157 11.19 7.42 -2.84
N THR A 158 10.70 8.22 -1.90
CA THR A 158 10.74 9.70 -1.98
C THR A 158 12.18 10.25 -2.07
N ILE A 159 13.16 9.51 -1.53
CA ILE A 159 14.59 9.86 -1.65
C ILE A 159 15.31 8.94 -2.68
N GLY A 160 14.56 8.32 -3.58
CA GLY A 160 15.06 7.34 -4.55
C GLY A 160 15.19 5.94 -3.95
N PHE A 161 15.71 5.00 -4.75
CA PHE A 161 15.94 3.61 -4.36
C PHE A 161 17.23 3.07 -4.99
N LEU A 162 17.68 1.87 -4.61
CA LEU A 162 18.93 1.26 -5.10
C LEU A 162 20.13 2.19 -4.92
N TRP A 163 20.38 2.58 -3.66
CA TRP A 163 21.47 3.50 -3.31
C TRP A 163 22.85 2.85 -3.38
N PRO A 164 23.90 3.62 -3.79
CA PRO A 164 23.89 5.06 -4.04
C PRO A 164 23.40 5.46 -5.44
N THR A 165 23.31 4.54 -6.41
CA THR A 165 23.07 4.83 -7.83
C THR A 165 21.74 5.58 -8.07
N GLY A 166 20.64 5.07 -7.58
CA GLY A 166 19.32 5.70 -7.73
C GLY A 166 18.94 6.64 -6.59
N LYS A 167 19.92 7.07 -5.74
CA LYS A 167 19.63 8.03 -4.67
C LYS A 167 19.38 9.41 -5.26
N LEU A 168 18.23 10.00 -4.92
CA LEU A 168 17.91 11.37 -5.34
C LEU A 168 18.82 12.39 -4.68
N THR A 169 19.26 13.34 -5.46
CA THR A 169 19.95 14.56 -5.02
C THR A 169 19.15 15.77 -5.45
N THR A 170 19.45 16.94 -4.89
CA THR A 170 18.64 18.15 -5.07
C THR A 170 18.33 18.50 -6.53
N ASP A 171 19.24 18.12 -7.46
CA ASP A 171 19.17 18.55 -8.85
C ASP A 171 19.30 17.38 -9.86
N ASN A 172 19.36 16.12 -9.40
CA ASN A 172 19.54 14.97 -10.30
C ASN A 172 18.57 13.81 -10.00
N TYR A 173 17.61 13.65 -10.89
CA TYR A 173 16.65 12.54 -10.93
C TYR A 173 16.95 11.53 -12.05
N ASN A 174 18.01 11.74 -12.86
CA ASN A 174 18.18 10.98 -14.11
C ASN A 174 18.39 9.48 -13.86
N ASP A 175 19.31 9.13 -12.95
CA ASP A 175 19.59 7.71 -12.66
C ASP A 175 18.40 7.02 -12.02
N PHE A 176 17.74 7.68 -11.07
CA PHE A 176 16.50 7.19 -10.47
C PHE A 176 15.40 6.97 -11.53
N ALA A 177 15.17 7.97 -12.40
CA ALA A 177 14.15 7.87 -13.45
C ALA A 177 14.49 6.74 -14.45
N THR A 178 15.77 6.54 -14.78
CA THR A 178 16.24 5.43 -15.61
C THR A 178 15.95 4.08 -14.97
N LEU A 179 16.27 3.92 -13.69
CA LEU A 179 16.00 2.70 -12.93
C LEU A 179 14.48 2.44 -12.80
N TRP A 180 13.71 3.46 -12.41
CA TRP A 180 12.26 3.29 -12.27
C TRP A 180 11.60 2.93 -13.61
N LYS A 181 12.02 3.56 -14.70
CA LYS A 181 11.54 3.22 -16.05
C LYS A 181 11.92 1.80 -16.47
N ALA A 182 13.09 1.31 -16.04
CA ALA A 182 13.49 -0.08 -16.28
C ALA A 182 12.58 -1.07 -15.51
N ALA A 183 12.25 -0.78 -14.26
CA ALA A 183 11.27 -1.57 -13.49
C ALA A 183 9.91 -1.60 -14.21
N ARG A 184 9.41 -0.42 -14.64
CA ARG A 184 8.15 -0.31 -15.40
C ARG A 184 8.20 -1.09 -16.73
N GLN A 185 9.36 -1.10 -17.40
CA GLN A 185 9.53 -1.89 -18.62
C GLN A 185 9.51 -3.39 -18.32
N GLY A 186 10.03 -3.83 -17.17
CA GLY A 186 9.93 -5.22 -16.73
C GLY A 186 8.48 -5.69 -16.58
N VAL A 187 7.58 -4.82 -16.13
CA VAL A 187 6.14 -5.10 -16.12
C VAL A 187 5.61 -5.31 -17.53
N THR A 188 5.96 -4.40 -18.47
CA THR A 188 5.52 -4.52 -19.88
C THR A 188 6.03 -5.82 -20.53
N ASP A 189 7.25 -6.24 -20.21
CA ASP A 189 7.82 -7.51 -20.71
C ASP A 189 7.05 -8.73 -20.17
N ALA A 190 6.65 -8.70 -18.91
CA ALA A 190 5.82 -9.74 -18.31
C ALA A 190 4.42 -9.77 -18.93
N GLU A 191 3.79 -8.61 -19.13
CA GLU A 191 2.51 -8.48 -19.84
C GLU A 191 2.57 -9.11 -21.25
N ALA A 192 3.65 -8.90 -21.98
CA ALA A 192 3.87 -9.46 -23.32
C ALA A 192 3.92 -11.00 -23.32
N THR A 193 4.16 -11.63 -22.17
CA THR A 193 4.20 -13.10 -22.00
C THR A 193 2.97 -13.67 -21.29
N GLY A 194 1.95 -12.84 -21.03
CA GLY A 194 0.66 -13.29 -20.53
C GLY A 194 0.32 -12.89 -19.09
N THR A 195 1.19 -12.14 -18.41
CA THR A 195 0.87 -11.56 -17.10
C THR A 195 -0.24 -10.51 -17.27
N LYS A 196 -1.26 -10.61 -16.43
CA LYS A 196 -2.31 -9.57 -16.35
C LYS A 196 -1.71 -8.29 -15.79
N LYS A 197 -1.99 -7.15 -16.45
CA LYS A 197 -1.51 -5.84 -15.99
C LYS A 197 -2.10 -5.50 -14.61
N PRO A 198 -1.27 -5.29 -13.56
CA PRO A 198 -1.72 -4.71 -12.31
C PRO A 198 -1.83 -3.18 -12.42
N GLU A 199 -2.49 -2.55 -11.45
CA GLU A 199 -2.35 -1.10 -11.25
C GLU A 199 -0.93 -0.79 -10.76
N ILE A 200 -0.20 0.04 -11.47
CA ILE A 200 1.17 0.42 -11.14
C ILE A 200 1.17 1.59 -10.16
N MET A 201 1.72 1.34 -8.98
CA MET A 201 1.82 2.32 -7.90
C MET A 201 3.23 2.90 -7.78
N ILE A 202 3.34 4.20 -7.55
CA ILE A 202 4.48 4.81 -6.88
C ILE A 202 4.09 4.98 -5.41
N HIS A 203 4.88 4.38 -4.51
CA HIS A 203 4.71 4.49 -3.08
C HIS A 203 5.78 5.40 -2.47
N VAL A 204 5.35 6.47 -1.81
CA VAL A 204 6.21 7.46 -1.15
C VAL A 204 5.78 7.65 0.32
N ASP A 205 6.73 8.05 1.16
CA ASP A 205 6.48 8.38 2.56
C ASP A 205 5.83 9.77 2.74
N ASN A 206 5.38 10.06 3.96
CA ASN A 206 4.89 11.37 4.39
C ASN A 206 3.81 12.00 3.48
N GLY A 207 2.78 11.20 3.10
CA GLY A 207 1.69 11.67 2.24
C GLY A 207 0.94 12.91 2.72
N TRP A 208 1.11 13.30 3.98
CA TRP A 208 0.55 14.48 4.60
C TRP A 208 1.30 15.79 4.25
N ASP A 209 2.60 15.69 3.84
CA ASP A 209 3.43 16.83 3.48
C ASP A 209 3.40 17.07 1.96
N TYR A 210 2.45 17.92 1.52
CA TYR A 210 2.30 18.23 0.10
C TYR A 210 3.57 18.79 -0.53
N ASP A 211 4.28 19.69 0.14
CA ASP A 211 5.48 20.32 -0.44
C ASP A 211 6.60 19.31 -0.66
N TYR A 212 6.77 18.37 0.27
CA TYR A 212 7.73 17.29 0.18
C TYR A 212 7.39 16.32 -0.96
N VAL A 213 6.14 15.84 -1.00
CA VAL A 213 5.67 14.88 -2.01
C VAL A 213 5.59 15.49 -3.40
N SER A 214 5.05 16.71 -3.53
CA SER A 214 4.94 17.39 -4.83
C SER A 214 6.29 17.70 -5.45
N LYS A 215 7.31 18.01 -4.62
CA LYS A 215 8.69 18.17 -5.08
C LYS A 215 9.23 16.88 -5.70
N PHE A 216 8.97 15.72 -5.09
CA PHE A 216 9.38 14.42 -5.64
C PHE A 216 8.75 14.20 -7.01
N PHE A 217 7.41 14.30 -7.14
CA PHE A 217 6.74 14.05 -8.42
C PHE A 217 7.13 15.06 -9.49
N THR A 218 7.25 16.35 -9.14
CA THR A 218 7.71 17.40 -10.07
C THR A 218 9.09 17.07 -10.59
N GLY A 219 10.03 16.68 -9.74
CA GLY A 219 11.39 16.31 -10.14
C GLY A 219 11.41 15.03 -10.99
N LEU A 220 10.64 14.00 -10.63
CA LEU A 220 10.57 12.75 -11.36
C LEU A 220 10.06 12.94 -12.80
N PHE A 221 9.01 13.74 -12.96
CA PHE A 221 8.35 13.93 -14.26
C PHE A 221 9.02 15.03 -15.13
N ALA A 222 9.96 15.81 -14.58
CA ALA A 222 10.52 16.99 -15.23
C ALA A 222 11.23 16.70 -16.55
N ASN A 223 11.98 15.59 -16.66
CA ASN A 223 12.75 15.27 -17.84
C ASN A 223 12.03 14.37 -18.85
N GLY A 224 10.81 13.91 -18.54
CA GLY A 224 9.99 13.08 -19.41
C GLY A 224 10.43 11.62 -19.57
N THR A 225 11.49 11.17 -18.86
CA THR A 225 11.88 9.75 -18.80
C THR A 225 10.78 8.90 -18.15
N VAL A 226 10.27 9.38 -17.02
CA VAL A 226 9.05 8.90 -16.39
C VAL A 226 7.98 9.96 -16.54
N THR A 227 6.77 9.56 -16.86
CA THR A 227 5.63 10.47 -17.04
C THR A 227 4.48 10.02 -16.15
N PRO A 228 3.50 10.88 -15.85
CA PRO A 228 2.29 10.46 -15.13
C PRO A 228 1.55 9.29 -15.79
N ASP A 229 1.68 9.10 -17.12
CA ASP A 229 1.04 7.99 -17.83
C ASP A 229 1.73 6.63 -17.59
N ASP A 230 2.92 6.61 -17.03
CA ASP A 230 3.61 5.38 -16.63
C ASP A 230 3.07 4.81 -15.31
N VAL A 231 2.31 5.61 -14.55
CA VAL A 231 1.79 5.32 -13.21
C VAL A 231 0.28 5.30 -13.24
N ASP A 232 -0.34 4.28 -12.66
CA ASP A 232 -1.79 4.17 -12.58
C ASP A 232 -2.33 4.81 -11.28
N VAL A 233 -1.66 4.63 -10.14
CA VAL A 233 -2.10 5.10 -8.81
C VAL A 233 -0.93 5.59 -7.95
N PHE A 234 -1.18 6.44 -6.96
CA PHE A 234 -0.19 6.86 -5.98
C PHE A 234 -0.50 6.29 -4.60
N GLY A 235 0.52 5.81 -3.90
CA GLY A 235 0.47 5.30 -2.54
C GLY A 235 1.30 6.15 -1.59
N PHE A 236 0.81 6.32 -0.36
CA PHE A 236 1.42 7.16 0.65
C PHE A 236 1.47 6.46 2.00
N SER A 237 2.60 6.55 2.71
CA SER A 237 2.63 6.23 4.13
C SER A 237 2.15 7.44 4.95
N PHE A 238 1.36 7.15 5.98
CA PHE A 238 0.84 8.16 6.88
C PHE A 238 0.76 7.61 8.30
N TYR A 239 1.62 8.10 9.18
CA TYR A 239 1.75 7.60 10.54
C TYR A 239 1.62 8.73 11.59
N PRO A 240 1.00 8.47 12.76
CA PRO A 240 0.73 9.50 13.75
C PRO A 240 1.92 9.84 14.65
N PHE A 241 3.01 9.08 14.58
CA PHE A 241 4.12 9.14 15.55
C PHE A 241 5.44 9.63 14.93
N TYR A 242 5.50 9.92 13.63
CA TYR A 242 6.72 10.42 12.98
C TYR A 242 6.75 11.95 12.78
N GLY A 243 5.82 12.67 13.38
CA GLY A 243 5.80 14.13 13.37
C GLY A 243 4.49 14.69 13.89
N ALA A 244 4.55 15.72 14.71
CA ALA A 244 3.35 16.40 15.23
C ALA A 244 2.50 17.04 14.12
N GLU A 245 3.11 17.34 12.98
CA GLU A 245 2.46 17.95 11.82
C GLU A 245 1.71 16.93 10.94
N ALA A 246 1.92 15.62 11.15
CA ALA A 246 1.26 14.54 10.41
C ALA A 246 -0.21 14.38 10.85
N THR A 247 -1.00 15.44 10.73
CA THR A 247 -2.40 15.47 11.15
C THR A 247 -3.34 15.01 10.04
N ILE A 248 -4.57 14.62 10.40
CA ILE A 248 -5.64 14.29 9.43
C ILE A 248 -5.94 15.48 8.50
N ASP A 249 -5.94 16.72 9.03
CA ASP A 249 -6.16 17.93 8.23
C ASP A 249 -5.02 18.16 7.22
N ALA A 250 -3.77 17.91 7.62
CA ALA A 250 -2.62 17.98 6.73
C ALA A 250 -2.71 16.93 5.62
N LEU A 251 -3.07 15.68 5.97
CA LEU A 251 -3.31 14.60 4.99
C LEU A 251 -4.41 15.01 4.00
N ASN A 252 -5.56 15.48 4.49
CA ASN A 252 -6.67 15.91 3.64
C ASN A 252 -6.25 17.02 2.67
N SER A 253 -5.53 18.02 3.16
CA SER A 253 -5.05 19.13 2.35
C SER A 253 -4.08 18.65 1.26
N SER A 254 -3.12 17.81 1.63
CA SER A 254 -2.11 17.25 0.71
C SER A 254 -2.75 16.38 -0.36
N LEU A 255 -3.53 15.36 0.02
CA LEU A 255 -4.15 14.45 -0.92
C LEU A 255 -5.17 15.15 -1.84
N THR A 256 -5.93 16.12 -1.32
CA THR A 256 -6.83 16.94 -2.14
C THR A 256 -6.08 17.71 -3.22
N GLN A 257 -4.90 18.26 -2.91
CA GLN A 257 -4.10 18.99 -3.89
C GLN A 257 -3.46 18.04 -4.91
N LEU A 258 -2.90 16.91 -4.46
CA LEU A 258 -2.33 15.88 -5.34
C LEU A 258 -3.38 15.29 -6.30
N ALA A 259 -4.61 15.07 -5.82
CA ALA A 259 -5.72 14.64 -6.66
C ALA A 259 -6.04 15.66 -7.78
N LYS A 260 -5.98 16.96 -7.48
CA LYS A 260 -6.18 18.03 -8.49
C LYS A 260 -5.02 18.11 -9.49
N ASP A 261 -3.78 17.94 -9.01
CA ASP A 261 -2.59 18.11 -9.84
C ASP A 261 -2.40 16.97 -10.84
N TYR A 262 -2.72 15.73 -10.42
CA TYR A 262 -2.39 14.53 -11.20
C TYR A 262 -3.63 13.77 -11.70
N ASN A 263 -4.79 13.99 -11.11
CA ASN A 263 -6.05 13.26 -11.43
C ASN A 263 -5.84 11.73 -11.45
N LYS A 264 -5.15 11.19 -10.42
CA LYS A 264 -4.84 9.77 -10.23
C LYS A 264 -5.52 9.26 -8.95
N PRO A 265 -5.93 7.99 -8.88
CA PRO A 265 -6.39 7.38 -7.63
C PRO A 265 -5.29 7.37 -6.57
N LEU A 266 -5.67 7.65 -5.31
CA LEU A 266 -4.76 7.81 -4.18
C LEU A 266 -5.07 6.78 -3.10
N TYR A 267 -4.01 6.11 -2.62
CA TYR A 267 -4.06 5.16 -1.52
C TYR A 267 -3.28 5.69 -0.31
N VAL A 268 -3.77 5.42 0.89
CA VAL A 268 -2.90 5.35 2.06
C VAL A 268 -2.38 3.91 2.14
N ALA A 269 -1.17 3.71 1.60
CA ALA A 269 -0.56 2.39 1.42
C ALA A 269 0.00 1.80 2.73
N GLU A 270 0.27 2.65 3.72
CA GLU A 270 0.68 2.27 5.07
C GLU A 270 0.15 3.23 6.12
N THR A 271 -0.34 2.68 7.22
CA THR A 271 -0.66 3.43 8.44
C THR A 271 -0.74 2.50 9.64
N ASP A 272 -0.56 3.08 10.84
CA ASP A 272 -0.76 2.40 12.12
C ASP A 272 -1.37 3.37 13.14
N TRP A 273 -1.97 2.81 14.19
CA TRP A 273 -2.29 3.52 15.43
C TRP A 273 -1.95 2.64 16.63
N PRO A 274 -1.25 3.17 17.67
CA PRO A 274 -0.79 2.35 18.77
C PRO A 274 -1.91 1.96 19.75
N VAL A 275 -1.75 0.79 20.38
CA VAL A 275 -2.52 0.34 21.55
C VAL A 275 -1.71 0.46 22.84
N ALA A 276 -0.40 0.69 22.73
CA ALA A 276 0.51 0.98 23.85
C ALA A 276 1.58 1.98 23.39
N CYS A 277 1.56 3.17 23.95
CA CYS A 277 2.51 4.22 23.62
C CYS A 277 2.71 5.16 24.82
N GLU A 278 3.96 5.36 25.23
CA GLU A 278 4.33 6.26 26.31
C GLU A 278 5.37 7.26 25.84
N ASN A 279 5.33 8.47 26.41
CA ASN A 279 6.32 9.53 26.15
C ASN A 279 6.44 10.01 24.69
N ILE A 280 5.41 9.76 23.86
CA ILE A 280 5.32 10.20 22.47
C ILE A 280 4.06 11.03 22.32
N THR A 281 4.17 12.18 21.67
CA THR A 281 3.02 12.97 21.25
C THR A 281 2.55 12.45 19.89
N LEU A 282 1.35 11.92 19.83
CA LEU A 282 0.70 11.52 18.58
C LEU A 282 0.08 12.75 17.90
N SER A 283 -0.04 12.71 16.57
CA SER A 283 -0.56 13.82 15.77
C SER A 283 -2.09 13.98 15.83
N ALA A 284 -2.80 13.09 16.53
CA ALA A 284 -4.25 13.14 16.76
C ALA A 284 -4.58 12.78 18.21
N ASP A 285 -5.72 13.25 18.69
CA ASP A 285 -6.20 13.04 20.07
C ASP A 285 -7.23 11.88 20.10
N TYR A 286 -6.82 10.71 19.60
CA TYR A 286 -7.59 9.48 19.75
C TYR A 286 -7.01 8.63 20.90
N PRO A 287 -7.83 7.76 21.54
CA PRO A 287 -7.33 6.86 22.59
C PRO A 287 -6.20 5.96 22.07
N VAL A 288 -5.18 5.74 22.91
CA VAL A 288 -4.16 4.69 22.67
C VAL A 288 -4.79 3.35 23.07
N SER A 289 -5.58 2.80 22.16
CA SER A 289 -6.44 1.63 22.39
C SER A 289 -7.00 1.08 21.07
N PRO A 290 -7.66 -0.09 21.07
CA PRO A 290 -8.35 -0.60 19.89
C PRO A 290 -9.41 0.34 19.31
N GLU A 291 -10.12 1.11 20.16
CA GLU A 291 -11.08 2.12 19.69
C GLU A 291 -10.38 3.24 18.92
N GLY A 292 -9.19 3.66 19.40
CA GLY A 292 -8.38 4.68 18.70
C GLY A 292 -7.87 4.18 17.35
N GLN A 293 -7.52 2.90 17.22
CA GLN A 293 -7.17 2.29 15.92
C GLN A 293 -8.32 2.42 14.92
N VAL A 294 -9.54 2.13 15.34
CA VAL A 294 -10.74 2.29 14.50
C VAL A 294 -11.00 3.75 14.14
N GLN A 295 -10.88 4.67 15.11
CA GLN A 295 -11.10 6.11 14.88
C GLN A 295 -10.08 6.69 13.91
N TRP A 296 -8.79 6.30 14.04
CA TRP A 296 -7.72 6.71 13.14
C TRP A 296 -7.97 6.26 11.70
N VAL A 297 -8.28 4.98 11.52
CA VAL A 297 -8.54 4.41 10.19
C VAL A 297 -9.79 5.04 9.57
N ASN A 298 -10.87 5.25 10.34
CA ASN A 298 -12.07 5.90 9.84
C ASN A 298 -11.80 7.35 9.42
N ALA A 299 -11.01 8.11 10.19
CA ALA A 299 -10.64 9.47 9.80
C ALA A 299 -9.85 9.51 8.48
N ILE A 300 -8.97 8.55 8.23
CA ILE A 300 -8.27 8.42 6.95
C ILE A 300 -9.25 8.05 5.82
N LYS A 301 -10.18 7.13 6.08
CA LYS A 301 -11.22 6.77 5.10
C LYS A 301 -12.09 7.96 4.74
N ASP A 302 -12.51 8.77 5.72
CA ASP A 302 -13.27 10.00 5.48
C ASP A 302 -12.50 10.99 4.57
N VAL A 303 -11.17 11.11 4.76
CA VAL A 303 -10.31 11.91 3.87
C VAL A 303 -10.35 11.35 2.45
N LEU A 304 -10.13 10.03 2.29
CA LEU A 304 -10.10 9.39 0.96
C LEU A 304 -11.46 9.49 0.26
N GLU A 305 -12.56 9.23 0.95
CA GLU A 305 -13.92 9.35 0.41
C GLU A 305 -14.30 10.79 0.04
N GLY A 306 -13.69 11.79 0.70
CA GLY A 306 -13.86 13.21 0.42
C GLY A 306 -13.03 13.76 -0.72
N LEU A 307 -12.14 12.97 -1.35
CA LEU A 307 -11.27 13.45 -2.42
C LEU A 307 -12.05 13.82 -3.69
N PRO A 308 -11.62 14.87 -4.42
CA PRO A 308 -12.29 15.27 -5.65
C PRO A 308 -12.27 14.15 -6.71
N ASN A 309 -13.31 14.09 -7.54
CA ASN A 309 -13.48 13.14 -8.64
C ASN A 309 -13.47 11.65 -8.19
N ASP A 310 -13.84 11.37 -6.93
CA ASP A 310 -13.84 10.02 -6.36
C ASP A 310 -12.46 9.33 -6.47
N LEU A 311 -11.37 10.12 -6.28
CA LEU A 311 -10.00 9.64 -6.44
C LEU A 311 -9.43 8.97 -5.18
N GLY A 312 -10.17 8.85 -4.08
CA GLY A 312 -9.78 7.99 -2.97
C GLY A 312 -9.95 6.52 -3.36
N ALA A 313 -8.88 5.72 -3.23
CA ALA A 313 -8.87 4.36 -3.75
C ALA A 313 -8.77 3.28 -2.67
N GLY A 314 -8.08 3.54 -1.55
CA GLY A 314 -8.03 2.56 -0.46
C GLY A 314 -7.01 2.86 0.62
N ILE A 315 -7.02 1.99 1.64
CA ILE A 315 -6.17 2.10 2.82
C ILE A 315 -5.62 0.73 3.20
N PHE A 316 -4.36 0.70 3.64
CA PHE A 316 -3.71 -0.50 4.17
C PHE A 316 -3.13 -0.23 5.57
N TYR A 317 -3.56 -1.02 6.57
CA TYR A 317 -2.95 -1.01 7.90
C TYR A 317 -1.72 -1.92 7.87
N TRP A 318 -0.57 -1.40 8.36
CA TRP A 318 0.71 -2.08 8.22
C TRP A 318 0.94 -3.13 9.32
N GLU A 319 1.24 -4.35 8.92
CA GLU A 319 1.71 -5.50 9.72
C GLU A 319 0.98 -5.77 11.06
N PRO A 320 -0.36 -5.69 11.13
CA PRO A 320 -1.12 -5.82 12.37
C PRO A 320 -0.93 -7.13 13.12
N ALA A 321 -0.34 -8.14 12.47
CA ALA A 321 -0.10 -9.49 12.97
C ALA A 321 1.38 -9.84 13.14
N TYR A 322 2.30 -8.88 13.05
CA TYR A 322 3.74 -9.10 13.24
C TYR A 322 4.08 -9.20 14.75
N ILE A 323 3.56 -10.23 15.39
CA ILE A 323 3.57 -10.40 16.86
C ILE A 323 4.96 -10.38 17.50
N LYS A 324 6.02 -10.74 16.76
CA LYS A 324 7.40 -10.68 17.23
C LYS A 324 7.92 -9.26 17.41
N VAL A 325 7.39 -8.30 16.65
CA VAL A 325 7.80 -6.89 16.67
C VAL A 325 6.55 -6.03 16.89
N ALA A 326 6.03 -6.05 18.12
CA ALA A 326 4.78 -5.38 18.44
C ALA A 326 4.80 -3.86 18.21
N SER A 327 5.98 -3.23 18.30
CA SER A 327 6.17 -1.81 17.98
C SER A 327 6.02 -1.48 16.50
N LEU A 328 6.10 -2.48 15.62
CA LEU A 328 6.09 -2.32 14.16
C LEU A 328 7.12 -1.28 13.68
N GLY A 329 8.29 -1.21 14.36
CA GLY A 329 9.34 -0.21 14.04
C GLY A 329 9.04 1.21 14.52
N SER A 330 7.87 1.46 15.11
CA SER A 330 7.50 2.76 15.65
C SER A 330 8.14 3.04 17.00
N PRO A 331 8.13 4.29 17.50
CA PRO A 331 8.56 4.61 18.86
C PRO A 331 7.56 4.17 19.95
N CYS A 332 6.38 3.65 19.57
CA CYS A 332 5.38 3.10 20.50
C CYS A 332 5.66 1.63 20.82
N ALA A 333 5.13 1.14 21.93
CA ALA A 333 5.38 -0.23 22.37
C ALA A 333 4.59 -1.27 21.54
N SER A 334 3.38 -0.93 21.07
CA SER A 334 2.55 -1.83 20.25
C SER A 334 1.54 -1.06 19.40
N ALA A 335 1.43 -1.48 18.14
CA ALA A 335 0.35 -1.09 17.21
C ALA A 335 -0.37 -2.32 16.60
N LEU A 336 -0.17 -3.51 17.18
CA LEU A 336 -0.81 -4.75 16.73
C LEU A 336 -2.34 -4.69 16.86
N LEU A 337 -3.02 -5.47 16.05
CA LEU A 337 -4.46 -5.77 16.21
C LEU A 337 -4.71 -7.05 17.02
N PHE A 338 -3.71 -7.52 17.76
CA PHE A 338 -3.74 -8.72 18.58
C PHE A 338 -3.11 -8.49 19.94
N ASP A 339 -3.76 -9.06 20.98
CA ASP A 339 -3.13 -9.28 22.29
C ASP A 339 -2.38 -10.62 22.26
N VAL A 340 -1.12 -10.62 22.68
CA VAL A 340 -0.20 -11.75 22.46
C VAL A 340 0.24 -12.38 23.77
N ASP A 341 -0.09 -13.65 23.97
CA ASP A 341 0.32 -14.47 25.12
C ASP A 341 1.50 -15.38 24.73
N TRP A 342 2.67 -15.06 25.24
CA TRP A 342 3.93 -15.81 25.08
C TRP A 342 4.15 -16.88 26.15
N SER A 343 3.25 -17.05 27.12
CA SER A 343 3.46 -17.92 28.29
C SER A 343 3.66 -19.41 27.93
N ASN A 344 3.19 -19.82 26.77
CA ASN A 344 3.25 -21.18 26.27
C ASN A 344 4.20 -21.38 25.09
N TYR A 345 5.18 -20.47 24.90
CA TYR A 345 6.16 -20.58 23.81
C TYR A 345 6.80 -21.99 23.77
N PRO A 346 6.95 -22.63 22.59
CA PRO A 346 6.81 -22.11 21.24
C PRO A 346 5.38 -22.11 20.67
N GLN A 347 4.34 -22.20 21.46
CA GLN A 347 2.98 -21.95 21.01
C GLN A 347 2.56 -20.59 21.54
N THR A 348 2.47 -19.61 20.65
CA THR A 348 2.12 -18.24 20.98
C THR A 348 0.67 -17.98 20.59
N TYR A 349 -0.15 -17.56 21.54
CA TYR A 349 -1.56 -17.25 21.27
C TYR A 349 -1.73 -15.77 21.02
N ALA A 350 -2.30 -15.43 19.85
CA ALA A 350 -2.59 -14.07 19.44
C ALA A 350 -4.11 -13.89 19.35
N THR A 351 -4.69 -13.19 20.34
CA THR A 351 -6.13 -12.94 20.42
C THR A 351 -6.48 -11.62 19.76
N ALA A 352 -7.40 -11.66 18.79
CA ALA A 352 -7.82 -10.48 18.06
C ALA A 352 -8.44 -9.44 18.98
N LEU A 353 -7.99 -8.20 18.89
CA LEU A 353 -8.61 -7.02 19.49
C LEU A 353 -9.87 -6.64 18.71
N SER A 354 -10.74 -5.83 19.30
CA SER A 354 -11.98 -5.38 18.62
C SER A 354 -11.68 -4.61 17.32
N SER A 355 -10.52 -4.01 17.22
CA SER A 355 -10.06 -3.24 16.06
C SER A 355 -9.79 -4.06 14.79
N VAL A 356 -9.74 -5.41 14.86
CA VAL A 356 -9.74 -6.22 13.62
C VAL A 356 -10.97 -5.99 12.74
N ASN A 357 -12.03 -5.43 13.32
CA ASN A 357 -13.30 -5.12 12.63
C ASN A 357 -13.35 -3.65 12.11
N MET A 358 -12.21 -2.99 11.93
CA MET A 358 -12.15 -1.56 11.55
C MET A 358 -12.71 -1.24 10.17
N PHE A 359 -12.98 -2.24 9.37
CA PHE A 359 -13.53 -2.07 8.01
C PHE A 359 -15.00 -2.54 7.87
N VAL A 360 -15.65 -2.91 8.98
CA VAL A 360 -17.06 -3.34 8.98
C VAL A 360 -17.99 -2.18 9.30
#